data_f52806f658b2b278c78b5cbaf6c5fb46
#
_entry.id   f52806f658b2b278c78b5cbaf6c5fb46
#
_cell.length_a   1.000
_cell.length_b   1.000
_cell.length_c   1.000
_cell.angle_alpha   90.00
_cell.angle_beta   90.00
_cell.angle_gamma   90.00
#
_symmetry.space_group_name_H-M   'P 1'
#
loop_
_entity.id
_entity.type
_entity.pdbx_description
1 polymer ?
#
loop_
_entity_poly.entity_id
_entity_poly.type
_entity_poly.pdbx_seq_one_letter_code
_entity_poly.pdbx_strand_id
1 'polypeptide(L)'
;MTVIDIPGSKSVTARALFLAAAADGTTTLLRPLRSDDTEGFAEGLKNLGYAVEQEADRWRVEGRPAGPAATDADVHCRDGATTARFLPTLVAAAASGTYRFDASAQMRRRPLAPLTRALIALGVDLRHGEAEGHHPLTVRAAGIEGGELTLDAGESSQYLTALLMLGPLTAKGLRIEVTELVSAPYIEITLAMMRDFGVAVEREGNTFTVPPGGYRATAYAVEPDASTASYFFAAAALTGREVTVPGLGTGALQGDLRFVDVLRDMGAEVSIGADATTVRSTGRLRGITVNMRDISDTMPTLAAIAPYADGPVTIEDVANTRVKECDRLEACAENLRAMGITVHTGPDRIEIHPGTPKPTGITTHGDHRIVMSFAVAGLRTPGLTYDDPGCVRKTFPRFHEVFQDFADGLVAR
;
A
#
# COMPACT_ATOMS: atom_id res chain seq x y z
N MET A 1 -22.55 -18.15 4.62
CA MET A 1 -21.22 -17.60 5.04
C MET A 1 -20.23 -17.97 3.95
N THR A 2 -19.58 -16.99 3.37
CA THR A 2 -18.55 -17.19 2.34
C THR A 2 -17.20 -16.82 2.96
N VAL A 3 -16.27 -17.76 2.96
CA VAL A 3 -14.88 -17.51 3.46
C VAL A 3 -14.01 -17.16 2.26
N ILE A 4 -13.31 -16.03 2.34
CA ILE A 4 -12.40 -15.58 1.28
C ILE A 4 -10.97 -15.59 1.82
N ASP A 5 -10.10 -16.35 1.19
CA ASP A 5 -8.67 -16.34 1.46
C ASP A 5 -8.02 -15.18 0.67
N ILE A 6 -7.72 -14.11 1.36
CA ILE A 6 -7.08 -12.92 0.79
C ILE A 6 -5.56 -13.14 0.75
N PRO A 7 -4.88 -12.78 -0.35
CA PRO A 7 -3.43 -12.87 -0.44
C PRO A 7 -2.75 -11.97 0.59
N GLY A 8 -1.49 -12.25 0.87
CA GLY A 8 -0.67 -11.45 1.80
C GLY A 8 -0.64 -9.97 1.43
N SER A 9 -0.47 -9.11 2.44
CA SER A 9 -0.41 -7.66 2.24
C SER A 9 0.82 -7.24 1.43
N LYS A 10 0.58 -6.43 0.38
CA LYS A 10 1.65 -5.80 -0.41
C LYS A 10 2.55 -4.94 0.47
N SER A 11 1.94 -4.10 1.29
CA SER A 11 2.65 -3.13 2.14
C SER A 11 3.48 -3.80 3.21
N VAL A 12 2.99 -4.92 3.78
CA VAL A 12 3.74 -5.73 4.75
C VAL A 12 4.85 -6.50 4.06
N THR A 13 4.58 -7.13 2.90
CA THR A 13 5.60 -7.88 2.14
C THR A 13 6.77 -6.99 1.72
N ALA A 14 6.51 -5.77 1.22
CA ALA A 14 7.56 -4.84 0.81
C ALA A 14 8.45 -4.40 1.99
N ARG A 15 7.85 -4.13 3.16
CA ARG A 15 8.60 -3.82 4.38
C ARG A 15 9.42 -5.02 4.86
N ALA A 16 8.80 -6.19 4.87
CA ALA A 16 9.47 -7.43 5.27
C ALA A 16 10.68 -7.74 4.39
N LEU A 17 10.59 -7.50 3.08
CA LEU A 17 11.72 -7.66 2.15
C LEU A 17 12.86 -6.68 2.45
N PHE A 18 12.55 -5.41 2.74
CA PHE A 18 13.56 -4.43 3.14
C PHE A 18 14.25 -4.84 4.45
N LEU A 19 13.46 -5.13 5.49
CA LEU A 19 13.96 -5.48 6.81
C LEU A 19 14.78 -6.78 6.76
N ALA A 20 14.33 -7.76 5.98
CA ALA A 20 15.03 -9.02 5.76
C ALA A 20 16.37 -8.81 5.05
N ALA A 21 16.42 -7.95 4.02
CA ALA A 21 17.65 -7.63 3.31
C ALA A 21 18.68 -6.92 4.21
N ALA A 22 18.20 -6.09 5.15
CA ALA A 22 19.04 -5.35 6.08
C ALA A 22 19.41 -6.14 7.36
N ALA A 23 18.78 -7.30 7.60
CA ALA A 23 18.95 -8.06 8.84
C ALA A 23 20.25 -8.90 8.84
N ASP A 24 20.73 -9.22 10.04
CA ASP A 24 21.77 -10.22 10.24
C ASP A 24 21.15 -11.62 10.26
N GLY A 25 21.52 -12.46 9.28
CA GLY A 25 21.03 -13.82 9.10
C GLY A 25 19.97 -13.98 7.99
N THR A 26 19.32 -15.14 7.95
CA THR A 26 18.30 -15.48 6.95
C THR A 26 16.91 -15.30 7.51
N THR A 27 16.13 -14.42 6.90
CA THR A 27 14.71 -14.24 7.22
C THR A 27 13.85 -15.14 6.36
N THR A 28 12.84 -15.76 6.98
CA THR A 28 11.81 -16.54 6.29
C THR A 28 10.49 -15.78 6.33
N LEU A 29 9.97 -15.36 5.18
CA LEU A 29 8.65 -14.76 5.05
C LEU A 29 7.62 -15.85 4.74
N LEU A 30 6.57 -15.92 5.54
CA LEU A 30 5.45 -16.86 5.35
C LEU A 30 4.27 -16.11 4.72
N ARG A 31 3.67 -16.70 3.69
CA ARG A 31 2.57 -16.13 2.91
C ARG A 31 2.86 -14.72 2.34
N PRO A 32 4.07 -14.44 1.82
CA PRO A 32 4.32 -13.15 1.19
C PRO A 32 3.42 -12.99 -0.04
N LEU A 33 3.03 -11.76 -0.34
CA LEU A 33 2.30 -11.50 -1.57
C LEU A 33 3.18 -11.83 -2.80
N ARG A 34 2.60 -12.51 -3.79
CA ARG A 34 3.16 -12.63 -5.15
C ARG A 34 2.38 -11.74 -6.10
N SER A 35 2.98 -10.64 -6.51
CA SER A 35 2.40 -9.65 -7.41
C SER A 35 3.51 -8.90 -8.16
N ASP A 36 3.13 -8.14 -9.18
CA ASP A 36 4.12 -7.37 -9.96
C ASP A 36 4.96 -6.43 -9.06
N ASP A 37 4.36 -5.81 -8.04
CA ASP A 37 5.07 -4.91 -7.11
C ASP A 37 6.08 -5.66 -6.24
N THR A 38 5.69 -6.79 -5.66
CA THR A 38 6.53 -7.53 -4.71
C THR A 38 7.60 -8.37 -5.42
N GLU A 39 7.30 -8.89 -6.60
CA GLU A 39 8.28 -9.55 -7.44
C GLU A 39 9.30 -8.56 -7.99
N GLY A 40 8.86 -7.35 -8.38
CA GLY A 40 9.76 -6.26 -8.77
C GLY A 40 10.68 -5.83 -7.61
N PHE A 41 10.20 -5.84 -6.37
CA PHE A 41 11.04 -5.57 -5.19
C PHE A 41 12.09 -6.67 -5.00
N ALA A 42 11.67 -7.94 -5.06
CA ALA A 42 12.58 -9.08 -4.92
C ALA A 42 13.64 -9.12 -6.04
N GLU A 43 13.24 -8.78 -7.28
CA GLU A 43 14.18 -8.64 -8.41
C GLU A 43 15.18 -7.51 -8.17
N GLY A 44 14.72 -6.35 -7.67
CA GLY A 44 15.59 -5.25 -7.27
C GLY A 44 16.62 -5.68 -6.23
N LEU A 45 16.23 -6.44 -5.22
CA LEU A 45 17.15 -7.01 -4.24
C LEU A 45 18.16 -7.96 -4.87
N LYS A 46 17.73 -8.84 -5.80
CA LYS A 46 18.63 -9.75 -6.53
C LYS A 46 19.66 -8.98 -7.36
N ASN A 47 19.23 -7.91 -8.06
CA ASN A 47 20.13 -7.05 -8.82
C ASN A 47 21.17 -6.34 -7.93
N LEU A 48 20.79 -6.02 -6.69
CA LEU A 48 21.69 -5.49 -5.66
C LEU A 48 22.60 -6.56 -5.04
N GLY A 49 22.45 -7.84 -5.42
CA GLY A 49 23.30 -8.94 -4.96
C GLY A 49 22.84 -9.60 -3.65
N TYR A 50 21.57 -9.44 -3.28
CA TYR A 50 20.96 -10.21 -2.19
C TYR A 50 20.46 -11.57 -2.70
N ALA A 51 20.62 -12.63 -1.89
CA ALA A 51 20.01 -13.92 -2.17
C ALA A 51 18.55 -13.90 -1.75
N VAL A 52 17.64 -14.07 -2.72
CA VAL A 52 16.20 -14.15 -2.50
C VAL A 52 15.64 -15.40 -3.16
N GLU A 53 15.23 -16.36 -2.36
CA GLU A 53 14.57 -17.60 -2.80
C GLU A 53 13.05 -17.43 -2.67
N GLN A 54 12.32 -17.76 -3.74
CA GLN A 54 10.88 -17.53 -3.82
C GLN A 54 10.14 -18.86 -4.07
N GLU A 55 9.60 -19.46 -3.01
CA GLU A 55 8.64 -20.57 -3.09
C GLU A 55 7.19 -20.04 -3.12
N ALA A 56 6.23 -20.91 -3.32
CA ALA A 56 4.84 -20.50 -3.51
C ALA A 56 4.26 -19.71 -2.30
N ASP A 57 4.50 -20.20 -1.10
CA ASP A 57 3.96 -19.67 0.16
C ASP A 57 5.03 -19.17 1.13
N ARG A 58 6.30 -19.24 0.70
CA ARG A 58 7.46 -18.90 1.53
C ARG A 58 8.55 -18.27 0.69
N TRP A 59 9.09 -17.14 1.18
CA TRP A 59 10.29 -16.55 0.61
C TRP A 59 11.40 -16.52 1.67
N ARG A 60 12.64 -16.73 1.24
CA ARG A 60 13.81 -16.65 2.10
C ARG A 60 14.72 -15.56 1.58
N VAL A 61 15.16 -14.70 2.48
CA VAL A 61 16.06 -13.60 2.16
C VAL A 61 17.29 -13.73 3.05
N GLU A 62 18.46 -13.88 2.45
CA GLU A 62 19.74 -13.80 3.17
C GLU A 62 20.09 -12.33 3.35
N GLY A 63 20.03 -11.87 4.59
CA GLY A 63 20.28 -10.48 4.93
C GLY A 63 21.77 -10.14 4.91
N ARG A 64 22.07 -8.87 4.67
CA ARG A 64 23.44 -8.33 4.57
C ARG A 64 23.51 -6.97 5.31
N PRO A 65 23.81 -6.98 6.62
CA PRO A 65 23.90 -5.74 7.42
C PRO A 65 24.94 -4.74 6.88
N ALA A 66 25.97 -5.23 6.21
CA ALA A 66 27.00 -4.39 5.59
C ALA A 66 26.56 -3.74 4.25
N GLY A 67 25.34 -4.03 3.79
CA GLY A 67 24.78 -3.55 2.53
C GLY A 67 24.87 -4.53 1.37
N PRO A 68 24.50 -4.10 0.15
CA PRO A 68 24.48 -4.92 -1.05
C PRO A 68 25.82 -5.60 -1.36
N ALA A 69 25.78 -6.81 -1.98
CA ALA A 69 26.99 -7.43 -2.49
C ALA A 69 27.51 -6.77 -3.78
N ALA A 70 26.60 -6.26 -4.61
CA ALA A 70 26.95 -5.48 -5.80
C ALA A 70 27.40 -4.07 -5.38
N THR A 71 28.52 -3.62 -5.93
CA THR A 71 29.01 -2.24 -5.76
C THR A 71 28.65 -1.31 -6.92
N ASP A 72 28.09 -1.88 -7.98
CA ASP A 72 27.52 -1.18 -9.14
C ASP A 72 26.30 -1.95 -9.62
N ALA A 73 25.13 -1.31 -9.67
CA ALA A 73 23.89 -1.97 -10.07
C ALA A 73 22.84 -1.01 -10.62
N ASP A 74 22.02 -1.54 -11.52
CA ASP A 74 20.83 -0.90 -12.05
C ASP A 74 19.59 -1.61 -11.53
N VAL A 75 18.62 -0.85 -11.03
CA VAL A 75 17.34 -1.34 -10.50
C VAL A 75 16.19 -0.66 -11.23
N HIS A 76 15.37 -1.44 -11.91
CA HIS A 76 14.13 -0.95 -12.49
C HIS A 76 12.96 -1.24 -11.56
N CYS A 77 12.37 -0.18 -10.99
CA CYS A 77 11.33 -0.26 -9.95
C CYS A 77 9.94 -0.62 -10.50
N ARG A 78 9.78 -0.78 -11.83
CA ARG A 78 8.48 -1.00 -12.49
C ARG A 78 7.47 0.09 -12.06
N ASP A 79 6.24 -0.29 -11.67
CA ASP A 79 5.23 0.60 -11.08
C ASP A 79 5.26 0.60 -9.54
N GLY A 80 6.24 -0.06 -8.93
CA GLY A 80 6.32 -0.32 -7.50
C GLY A 80 6.78 0.91 -6.70
N ALA A 81 5.85 1.64 -6.10
CA ALA A 81 6.17 2.80 -5.27
C ALA A 81 7.03 2.46 -4.04
N THR A 82 6.85 1.29 -3.45
CA THR A 82 7.69 0.82 -2.33
C THR A 82 9.10 0.48 -2.79
N THR A 83 9.25 -0.18 -3.93
CA THR A 83 10.56 -0.45 -4.53
C THR A 83 11.32 0.85 -4.81
N ALA A 84 10.63 1.81 -5.47
CA ALA A 84 11.16 3.10 -5.87
C ALA A 84 11.57 4.02 -4.70
N ARG A 85 10.98 3.82 -3.51
CA ARG A 85 11.21 4.65 -2.32
C ARG A 85 12.10 3.95 -1.29
N PHE A 86 11.99 2.63 -1.13
CA PHE A 86 12.69 1.91 -0.08
C PHE A 86 14.09 1.47 -0.52
N LEU A 87 14.26 0.93 -1.74
CA LEU A 87 15.58 0.44 -2.15
C LEU A 87 16.65 1.53 -2.27
N PRO A 88 16.36 2.77 -2.71
CA PRO A 88 17.35 3.85 -2.65
C PRO A 88 17.85 4.15 -1.22
N THR A 89 16.98 4.03 -0.18
CA THR A 89 17.41 4.22 1.21
C THR A 89 18.23 3.04 1.72
N LEU A 90 17.90 1.82 1.32
CA LEU A 90 18.67 0.63 1.68
C LEU A 90 20.12 0.73 1.19
N VAL A 91 20.32 1.09 -0.09
CA VAL A 91 21.66 1.20 -0.66
C VAL A 91 22.42 2.43 -0.17
N ALA A 92 21.73 3.49 0.22
CA ALA A 92 22.37 4.70 0.74
C ALA A 92 23.17 4.45 2.03
N ALA A 93 22.76 3.45 2.83
CA ALA A 93 23.47 3.03 4.04
C ALA A 93 24.74 2.21 3.75
N ALA A 94 24.95 1.71 2.54
CA ALA A 94 26.11 0.91 2.20
C ALA A 94 27.41 1.73 2.30
N ALA A 95 28.51 1.08 2.68
CA ALA A 95 29.81 1.73 2.84
C ALA A 95 30.40 2.29 1.53
N SER A 96 29.99 1.72 0.37
CA SER A 96 30.40 2.17 -0.96
C SER A 96 29.49 1.58 -2.03
N GLY A 97 29.47 2.20 -3.21
CA GLY A 97 28.78 1.69 -4.38
C GLY A 97 28.06 2.78 -5.18
N THR A 98 27.70 2.46 -6.41
CA THR A 98 26.91 3.33 -7.30
C THR A 98 25.68 2.58 -7.79
N TYR A 99 24.50 3.08 -7.44
CA TYR A 99 23.25 2.41 -7.71
C TYR A 99 22.32 3.35 -8.49
N ARG A 100 21.83 2.88 -9.62
CA ARG A 100 20.94 3.63 -10.51
C ARG A 100 19.54 3.03 -10.44
N PHE A 101 18.57 3.89 -10.19
CA PHE A 101 17.17 3.52 -10.06
C PHE A 101 16.36 4.20 -11.14
N ASP A 102 15.59 3.41 -11.85
CA ASP A 102 14.61 3.89 -12.83
C ASP A 102 13.27 3.20 -12.62
N ALA A 103 12.23 3.72 -13.26
CA ALA A 103 10.87 3.25 -13.07
C ALA A 103 10.04 3.41 -14.36
N SER A 104 8.82 2.85 -14.36
CA SER A 104 7.87 3.08 -15.44
C SER A 104 7.50 4.56 -15.61
N ALA A 105 6.95 4.92 -16.75
CA ALA A 105 6.45 6.27 -17.01
C ALA A 105 5.41 6.73 -15.96
N GLN A 106 4.58 5.81 -15.44
CA GLN A 106 3.63 6.10 -14.37
C GLN A 106 4.36 6.43 -13.07
N MET A 107 5.34 5.61 -12.67
CA MET A 107 6.07 5.81 -11.42
C MET A 107 7.03 7.01 -11.49
N ARG A 108 7.62 7.33 -12.65
CA ARG A 108 8.44 8.54 -12.85
C ARG A 108 7.66 9.84 -12.58
N ARG A 109 6.34 9.86 -12.77
CA ARG A 109 5.49 11.04 -12.47
C ARG A 109 5.20 11.21 -10.98
N ARG A 110 5.41 10.17 -10.16
CA ARG A 110 5.10 10.20 -8.73
C ARG A 110 6.19 10.93 -7.95
N PRO A 111 5.83 11.81 -6.99
CA PRO A 111 6.79 12.62 -6.27
C PRO A 111 7.68 11.78 -5.32
N LEU A 112 8.94 12.21 -5.21
CA LEU A 112 9.95 11.68 -4.31
C LEU A 112 10.70 12.81 -3.57
N ALA A 113 10.44 14.07 -3.89
CA ALA A 113 11.21 15.21 -3.43
C ALA A 113 11.44 15.24 -1.92
N PRO A 114 10.44 15.04 -1.03
CA PRO A 114 10.68 15.06 0.40
C PRO A 114 11.69 14.00 0.85
N LEU A 115 11.62 12.78 0.28
CA LEU A 115 12.55 11.71 0.61
C LEU A 115 13.97 11.98 0.09
N THR A 116 14.11 12.41 -1.16
CA THR A 116 15.43 12.67 -1.76
C THR A 116 16.13 13.84 -1.10
N ARG A 117 15.40 14.91 -0.71
CA ARG A 117 15.94 16.02 0.07
C ARG A 117 16.41 15.58 1.45
N ALA A 118 15.65 14.71 2.13
CA ALA A 118 16.06 14.15 3.41
C ALA A 118 17.36 13.34 3.29
N LEU A 119 17.49 12.49 2.27
CA LEU A 119 18.72 11.72 2.02
C LEU A 119 19.92 12.64 1.72
N ILE A 120 19.73 13.67 0.89
CA ILE A 120 20.77 14.67 0.60
C ILE A 120 21.18 15.42 1.88
N ALA A 121 20.22 15.81 2.73
CA ALA A 121 20.49 16.46 4.01
C ALA A 121 21.28 15.56 4.98
N LEU A 122 21.12 14.23 4.89
CA LEU A 122 21.91 13.24 5.61
C LEU A 122 23.30 12.97 4.99
N GLY A 123 23.66 13.70 3.92
CA GLY A 123 24.97 13.61 3.26
C GLY A 123 25.07 12.57 2.13
N VAL A 124 23.96 12.01 1.67
CA VAL A 124 23.97 11.05 0.55
C VAL A 124 24.23 11.78 -0.77
N ASP A 125 25.22 11.34 -1.56
CA ASP A 125 25.41 11.80 -2.96
C ASP A 125 24.31 11.17 -3.83
N LEU A 126 23.17 11.85 -3.89
CA LEU A 126 22.01 11.48 -4.67
C LEU A 126 21.84 12.49 -5.82
N ARG A 127 21.70 11.98 -7.04
CA ARG A 127 21.51 12.79 -8.25
C ARG A 127 20.27 12.35 -9.00
N HIS A 128 19.50 13.34 -9.46
CA HIS A 128 18.36 13.12 -10.34
C HIS A 128 18.82 13.14 -11.81
N GLY A 129 18.23 12.28 -12.63
CA GLY A 129 18.56 12.20 -14.05
C GLY A 129 17.83 13.25 -14.91
N GLU A 130 16.51 13.36 -14.79
CA GLU A 130 15.68 14.22 -15.64
C GLU A 130 15.05 15.38 -14.85
N ALA A 131 14.33 15.09 -13.79
CA ALA A 131 13.61 16.07 -12.98
C ALA A 131 13.93 15.91 -11.50
N GLU A 132 14.15 17.01 -10.78
CA GLU A 132 14.36 16.99 -9.33
C GLU A 132 13.15 16.37 -8.63
N GLY A 133 13.42 15.47 -7.67
CA GLY A 133 12.37 14.82 -6.90
C GLY A 133 11.62 13.73 -7.64
N HIS A 134 12.15 13.23 -8.76
CA HIS A 134 11.59 12.14 -9.56
C HIS A 134 12.66 11.14 -10.00
N HIS A 135 12.23 9.94 -10.42
CA HIS A 135 13.09 9.01 -11.15
C HIS A 135 13.38 9.52 -12.57
N PRO A 136 14.51 9.10 -13.20
CA PRO A 136 15.55 8.22 -12.65
C PRO A 136 16.46 8.95 -11.65
N LEU A 137 17.08 8.19 -10.75
CA LEU A 137 18.05 8.73 -9.81
C LEU A 137 19.26 7.82 -9.63
N THR A 138 20.38 8.41 -9.19
CA THR A 138 21.61 7.68 -8.88
C THR A 138 22.00 7.96 -7.44
N VAL A 139 22.28 6.90 -6.68
CA VAL A 139 22.80 6.96 -5.32
C VAL A 139 24.25 6.49 -5.33
N ARG A 140 25.16 7.32 -4.83
CA ARG A 140 26.54 6.94 -4.53
C ARG A 140 26.68 6.78 -3.04
N ALA A 141 26.77 5.54 -2.60
CA ALA A 141 26.86 5.19 -1.20
C ALA A 141 28.27 5.46 -0.65
N ALA A 142 28.32 6.00 0.56
CA ALA A 142 29.54 6.24 1.32
C ALA A 142 29.32 6.07 2.84
N GLY A 143 28.26 5.33 3.21
CA GLY A 143 27.73 5.26 4.57
C GLY A 143 26.94 6.52 4.95
N ILE A 144 26.19 6.44 6.04
CA ILE A 144 25.44 7.56 6.61
C ILE A 144 25.74 7.64 8.10
N GLU A 145 26.20 8.82 8.55
CA GLU A 145 26.40 9.07 9.99
C GLU A 145 25.08 8.98 10.76
N GLY A 146 23.99 9.47 10.20
CA GLY A 146 22.74 9.70 10.89
C GLY A 146 22.61 11.13 11.38
N GLY A 147 21.65 11.39 12.26
CA GLY A 147 21.41 12.72 12.82
C GLY A 147 19.95 13.12 12.86
N GLU A 148 19.72 14.44 12.90
CA GLU A 148 18.37 15.00 13.00
C GLU A 148 17.91 15.57 11.65
N LEU A 149 16.62 15.42 11.36
CA LEU A 149 16.01 15.99 10.16
C LEU A 149 14.52 16.30 10.38
N THR A 150 14.02 17.22 9.57
CA THR A 150 12.58 17.51 9.47
C THR A 150 12.04 16.94 8.16
N LEU A 151 10.86 16.31 8.21
CA LEU A 151 10.23 15.66 7.07
C LEU A 151 8.79 16.10 6.91
N ASP A 152 8.42 16.47 5.68
CA ASP A 152 7.04 16.56 5.25
C ASP A 152 6.61 15.22 4.62
N ALA A 153 5.65 14.54 5.26
CA ALA A 153 5.04 13.29 4.78
C ALA A 153 3.56 13.48 4.40
N GLY A 154 3.15 14.71 4.07
CA GLY A 154 1.79 15.08 3.71
C GLY A 154 1.32 14.50 2.36
N GLU A 155 2.24 14.19 1.44
CA GLU A 155 1.91 13.49 0.19
C GLU A 155 1.95 11.97 0.33
N SER A 156 2.83 11.44 1.20
CA SER A 156 3.01 9.99 1.36
C SER A 156 3.74 9.62 2.65
N SER A 157 3.10 8.78 3.47
CA SER A 157 3.73 8.14 4.63
C SER A 157 4.92 7.24 4.29
N GLN A 158 5.10 6.85 3.02
CA GLN A 158 6.22 6.01 2.59
C GLN A 158 7.57 6.72 2.73
N TYR A 159 7.61 8.07 2.69
CA TYR A 159 8.83 8.83 2.94
C TYR A 159 9.32 8.62 4.37
N LEU A 160 8.43 8.77 5.34
CA LEU A 160 8.75 8.50 6.74
C LEU A 160 9.09 7.03 6.97
N THR A 161 8.31 6.10 6.39
CA THR A 161 8.60 4.66 6.46
C THR A 161 10.03 4.34 5.99
N ALA A 162 10.44 4.89 4.85
CA ALA A 162 11.77 4.66 4.28
C ALA A 162 12.89 5.14 5.21
N LEU A 163 12.73 6.33 5.81
CA LEU A 163 13.70 6.89 6.75
C LEU A 163 13.70 6.17 8.11
N LEU A 164 12.54 5.74 8.61
CA LEU A 164 12.47 4.93 9.83
C LEU A 164 13.25 3.62 9.65
N MET A 165 13.00 2.91 8.54
CA MET A 165 13.71 1.66 8.25
C MET A 165 15.19 1.85 7.95
N LEU A 166 15.60 3.02 7.44
CA LEU A 166 17.00 3.39 7.23
C LEU A 166 17.74 3.65 8.57
N GLY A 167 17.04 4.25 9.55
CA GLY A 167 17.68 4.74 10.80
C GLY A 167 18.63 3.76 11.47
N PRO A 168 18.26 2.48 11.70
CA PRO A 168 19.12 1.51 12.35
C PRO A 168 20.39 1.15 11.56
N LEU A 169 20.42 1.45 10.27
CA LEU A 169 21.55 1.19 9.37
C LEU A 169 22.56 2.34 9.34
N THR A 170 22.26 3.45 10.01
CA THR A 170 23.16 4.61 10.15
C THR A 170 24.05 4.48 11.38
N ALA A 171 25.16 5.20 11.41
CA ALA A 171 26.13 5.07 12.52
C ALA A 171 25.57 5.56 13.87
N LYS A 172 24.70 6.59 13.87
CA LYS A 172 24.19 7.26 15.09
C LYS A 172 22.68 7.17 15.27
N GLY A 173 21.96 6.52 14.35
CA GLY A 173 20.50 6.55 14.30
C GLY A 173 19.96 7.85 13.70
N LEU A 174 18.62 7.99 13.74
CA LEU A 174 17.92 9.16 13.21
C LEU A 174 16.95 9.74 14.24
N ARG A 175 16.85 11.07 14.28
CA ARG A 175 15.77 11.78 14.94
C ARG A 175 14.99 12.55 13.88
N ILE A 176 13.72 12.17 13.68
CA ILE A 176 12.89 12.69 12.59
C ILE A 176 11.73 13.47 13.18
N GLU A 177 11.66 14.77 12.90
CA GLU A 177 10.51 15.62 13.19
C GLU A 177 9.59 15.68 11.95
N VAL A 178 8.33 15.26 12.11
CA VAL A 178 7.36 15.19 11.00
C VAL A 178 6.42 16.40 11.09
N THR A 179 6.39 17.22 10.04
CA THR A 179 5.55 18.43 9.99
C THR A 179 4.13 18.11 9.57
N GLU A 180 3.95 17.20 8.61
CA GLU A 180 2.65 16.75 8.09
C GLU A 180 2.71 15.23 7.87
N LEU A 181 1.63 14.52 8.17
CA LEU A 181 1.55 13.07 8.01
C LEU A 181 0.16 12.66 7.50
N VAL A 182 0.14 11.92 6.39
CA VAL A 182 -1.06 11.23 5.89
C VAL A 182 -0.91 9.72 6.06
N SER A 183 -2.05 9.02 6.07
CA SER A 183 -2.06 7.55 6.17
C SER A 183 -1.23 7.03 7.36
N ALA A 184 -1.39 7.65 8.52
CA ALA A 184 -0.64 7.35 9.74
C ALA A 184 -0.63 5.86 10.12
N PRO A 185 -1.68 5.07 9.91
CA PRO A 185 -1.66 3.63 10.22
C PRO A 185 -0.55 2.83 9.53
N TYR A 186 -0.07 3.28 8.36
CA TYR A 186 1.07 2.63 7.70
C TYR A 186 2.39 2.83 8.45
N ILE A 187 2.49 3.88 9.27
CA ILE A 187 3.64 4.06 10.17
C ILE A 187 3.56 3.06 11.33
N GLU A 188 2.37 2.80 11.88
CA GLU A 188 2.19 1.80 12.93
C GLU A 188 2.61 0.39 12.45
N ILE A 189 2.27 0.03 11.20
CA ILE A 189 2.78 -1.20 10.56
C ILE A 189 4.32 -1.21 10.58
N THR A 190 4.94 -0.10 10.16
CA THR A 190 6.40 0.01 10.10
C THR A 190 7.03 -0.17 11.48
N LEU A 191 6.52 0.53 12.49
CA LEU A 191 7.04 0.46 13.86
C LEU A 191 6.87 -0.94 14.48
N ALA A 192 5.73 -1.58 14.26
CA ALA A 192 5.49 -2.95 14.71
C ALA A 192 6.47 -3.92 14.06
N MET A 193 6.63 -3.85 12.75
CA MET A 193 7.55 -4.71 12.02
C MET A 193 9.02 -4.47 12.40
N MET A 194 9.45 -3.21 12.55
CA MET A 194 10.80 -2.91 13.04
C MET A 194 11.05 -3.54 14.41
N ARG A 195 10.07 -3.53 15.31
CA ARG A 195 10.15 -4.18 16.62
C ARG A 195 10.32 -5.70 16.50
N ASP A 196 9.57 -6.34 15.59
CA ASP A 196 9.66 -7.78 15.33
C ASP A 196 11.04 -8.17 14.76
N PHE A 197 11.71 -7.24 14.08
CA PHE A 197 13.08 -7.38 13.60
C PHE A 197 14.12 -6.82 14.58
N GLY A 198 13.74 -6.55 15.84
CA GLY A 198 14.63 -6.23 16.95
C GLY A 198 14.93 -4.74 17.16
N VAL A 199 14.23 -3.83 16.50
CA VAL A 199 14.42 -2.37 16.65
C VAL A 199 13.18 -1.71 17.21
N ALA A 200 13.31 -1.10 18.38
CA ALA A 200 12.27 -0.25 18.98
C ALA A 200 12.53 1.22 18.66
N VAL A 201 11.54 1.88 18.08
CA VAL A 201 11.55 3.31 17.79
C VAL A 201 10.80 4.04 18.91
N GLU A 202 11.39 5.07 19.47
CA GLU A 202 10.72 5.96 20.41
C GLU A 202 9.91 7.01 19.63
N ARG A 203 8.69 7.29 20.08
CA ARG A 203 7.82 8.29 19.48
C ARG A 203 7.29 9.26 20.53
N GLU A 204 7.53 10.53 20.33
CA GLU A 204 6.97 11.63 21.11
C GLU A 204 6.20 12.59 20.19
N GLY A 205 4.89 12.47 20.15
CA GLY A 205 4.05 13.24 19.21
C GLY A 205 4.41 12.94 17.76
N ASN A 206 4.94 13.94 17.06
CA ASN A 206 5.37 13.83 15.66
C ASN A 206 6.90 13.62 15.53
N THR A 207 7.60 13.37 16.61
CA THR A 207 9.04 13.12 16.60
C THR A 207 9.30 11.63 16.79
N PHE A 208 10.16 11.07 15.95
CA PHE A 208 10.56 9.67 15.97
C PHE A 208 12.06 9.58 16.20
N THR A 209 12.48 8.83 17.23
CA THR A 209 13.88 8.57 17.52
C THR A 209 14.20 7.10 17.23
N VAL A 210 15.03 6.89 16.23
CA VAL A 210 15.41 5.56 15.74
C VAL A 210 16.84 5.27 16.17
N PRO A 211 17.09 4.24 17.02
CA PRO A 211 18.43 3.91 17.44
C PRO A 211 19.24 3.27 16.29
N PRO A 212 20.58 3.37 16.31
CA PRO A 212 21.45 2.57 15.45
C PRO A 212 21.48 1.11 15.93
N GLY A 213 22.03 0.19 15.11
CA GLY A 213 22.33 -1.20 15.53
C GLY A 213 21.88 -2.29 14.58
N GLY A 214 21.18 -1.93 13.48
CA GLY A 214 20.74 -2.89 12.46
C GLY A 214 19.57 -3.76 12.90
N TYR A 215 19.26 -4.75 12.08
CA TYR A 215 18.12 -5.66 12.25
C TYR A 215 18.56 -7.10 12.49
N ARG A 216 17.67 -7.93 13.04
CA ARG A 216 17.87 -9.37 13.25
C ARG A 216 16.91 -10.14 12.37
N ALA A 217 17.42 -11.21 11.75
CA ALA A 217 16.58 -12.11 10.97
C ALA A 217 15.54 -12.81 11.84
N THR A 218 14.37 -13.07 11.27
CA THR A 218 13.26 -13.74 11.95
C THR A 218 12.41 -14.55 10.96
N ALA A 219 11.51 -15.38 11.46
CA ALA A 219 10.40 -15.89 10.68
C ALA A 219 9.22 -14.92 10.84
N TYR A 220 8.77 -14.35 9.71
CA TYR A 220 7.71 -13.35 9.70
C TYR A 220 6.50 -13.80 8.88
N ALA A 221 5.33 -13.86 9.50
CA ALA A 221 4.08 -14.19 8.83
C ALA A 221 3.42 -12.90 8.30
N VAL A 222 3.25 -12.83 6.97
CA VAL A 222 2.57 -11.71 6.33
C VAL A 222 1.07 -11.87 6.50
N GLU A 223 0.42 -10.88 7.12
CA GLU A 223 -1.04 -10.88 7.26
C GLU A 223 -1.75 -10.64 5.90
N PRO A 224 -3.01 -11.09 5.73
CA PRO A 224 -3.78 -10.81 4.52
C PRO A 224 -3.91 -9.31 4.25
N ASP A 225 -4.04 -8.91 2.98
CA ASP A 225 -4.14 -7.51 2.59
C ASP A 225 -5.51 -6.91 2.92
N ALA A 226 -5.58 -6.01 3.90
CA ALA A 226 -6.83 -5.40 4.34
C ALA A 226 -7.44 -4.47 3.28
N SER A 227 -6.62 -3.80 2.45
CA SER A 227 -7.12 -3.02 1.32
C SER A 227 -7.82 -3.92 0.31
N THR A 228 -7.24 -5.09 0.00
CA THR A 228 -7.84 -6.09 -0.89
C THR A 228 -9.11 -6.68 -0.28
N ALA A 229 -9.13 -6.95 1.03
CA ALA A 229 -10.32 -7.43 1.72
C ALA A 229 -11.50 -6.46 1.61
N SER A 230 -11.23 -5.14 1.48
CA SER A 230 -12.27 -4.12 1.36
C SER A 230 -13.23 -4.37 0.21
N TYR A 231 -12.76 -4.91 -0.93
CA TYR A 231 -13.61 -5.22 -2.08
C TYR A 231 -14.63 -6.30 -1.77
N PHE A 232 -14.23 -7.34 -1.06
CA PHE A 232 -15.12 -8.45 -0.68
C PHE A 232 -16.07 -8.05 0.45
N PHE A 233 -15.61 -7.24 1.41
CA PHE A 233 -16.49 -6.68 2.44
C PHE A 233 -17.54 -5.74 1.84
N ALA A 234 -17.14 -4.87 0.91
CA ALA A 234 -18.06 -4.01 0.18
C ALA A 234 -19.04 -4.82 -0.68
N ALA A 235 -18.56 -5.88 -1.34
CA ALA A 235 -19.41 -6.79 -2.11
C ALA A 235 -20.44 -7.51 -1.23
N ALA A 236 -20.08 -7.94 -0.02
CA ALA A 236 -21.00 -8.48 0.97
C ALA A 236 -22.08 -7.48 1.34
N ALA A 237 -21.68 -6.26 1.74
CA ALA A 237 -22.60 -5.20 2.13
C ALA A 237 -23.57 -4.82 1.02
N LEU A 238 -23.09 -4.83 -0.24
CA LEU A 238 -23.86 -4.44 -1.42
C LEU A 238 -24.87 -5.50 -1.90
N THR A 239 -24.57 -6.81 -1.73
CA THR A 239 -25.28 -7.89 -2.42
C THR A 239 -26.15 -8.78 -1.53
N GLY A 240 -26.30 -8.45 -0.24
CA GLY A 240 -27.09 -9.29 0.68
C GLY A 240 -26.36 -10.55 1.15
N ARG A 241 -25.04 -10.63 0.95
CA ARG A 241 -24.21 -11.79 1.33
C ARG A 241 -23.53 -11.58 2.67
N GLU A 242 -22.89 -12.64 3.16
CA GLU A 242 -22.00 -12.64 4.31
C GLU A 242 -20.62 -13.12 3.89
N VAL A 243 -19.60 -12.31 4.18
CA VAL A 243 -18.19 -12.62 3.89
C VAL A 243 -17.38 -12.62 5.17
N THR A 244 -16.54 -13.64 5.34
CA THR A 244 -15.53 -13.75 6.40
C THR A 244 -14.15 -13.82 5.78
N VAL A 245 -13.22 -12.99 6.28
CA VAL A 245 -11.81 -13.00 5.90
C VAL A 245 -10.98 -13.44 7.09
N PRO A 246 -10.40 -14.65 7.06
CA PRO A 246 -9.47 -15.13 8.10
C PRO A 246 -8.15 -14.36 8.06
N GLY A 247 -7.49 -14.28 9.22
CA GLY A 247 -6.19 -13.61 9.38
C GLY A 247 -6.27 -12.08 9.52
N LEU A 248 -7.46 -11.49 9.41
CA LEU A 248 -7.73 -10.09 9.72
C LEU A 248 -8.67 -10.02 10.92
N GLY A 249 -8.12 -10.01 12.11
CA GLY A 249 -8.86 -9.89 13.37
C GLY A 249 -8.48 -8.64 14.17
N THR A 250 -8.78 -8.64 15.45
CA THR A 250 -8.51 -7.52 16.38
C THR A 250 -7.02 -7.18 16.50
N GLY A 251 -6.12 -8.11 16.17
CA GLY A 251 -4.67 -7.92 16.18
C GLY A 251 -4.07 -7.47 14.85
N ALA A 252 -4.90 -7.25 13.80
CA ALA A 252 -4.41 -6.85 12.49
C ALA A 252 -3.71 -5.48 12.56
N LEU A 253 -2.54 -5.37 11.93
CA LEU A 253 -1.74 -4.16 11.92
C LEU A 253 -2.24 -3.13 10.92
N GLN A 254 -2.95 -3.57 9.87
CA GLN A 254 -3.35 -2.72 8.76
C GLN A 254 -4.56 -1.85 9.12
N GLY A 255 -4.36 -0.53 9.12
CA GLY A 255 -5.43 0.44 9.38
C GLY A 255 -6.57 0.38 8.37
N ASP A 256 -6.34 -0.12 7.16
CA ASP A 256 -7.37 -0.27 6.12
C ASP A 256 -8.49 -1.25 6.54
N LEU A 257 -8.26 -2.11 7.55
CA LEU A 257 -9.33 -2.92 8.13
C LEU A 257 -10.47 -2.06 8.71
N ARG A 258 -10.18 -0.83 9.15
CA ARG A 258 -11.21 0.13 9.61
C ARG A 258 -12.24 0.49 8.52
N PHE A 259 -12.03 0.11 7.28
CA PHE A 259 -13.05 0.21 6.24
C PHE A 259 -14.34 -0.53 6.62
N VAL A 260 -14.28 -1.59 7.43
CA VAL A 260 -15.49 -2.28 7.91
C VAL A 260 -16.31 -1.43 8.87
N ASP A 261 -15.69 -0.46 9.56
CA ASP A 261 -16.42 0.49 10.42
C ASP A 261 -17.22 1.47 9.54
N VAL A 262 -16.65 1.90 8.40
CA VAL A 262 -17.37 2.68 7.39
C VAL A 262 -18.59 1.90 6.87
N LEU A 263 -18.44 0.61 6.59
CA LEU A 263 -19.56 -0.24 6.18
C LEU A 263 -20.60 -0.41 7.29
N ARG A 264 -20.16 -0.47 8.56
CA ARG A 264 -21.08 -0.49 9.73
C ARG A 264 -21.90 0.80 9.81
N ASP A 265 -21.27 1.96 9.61
CA ASP A 265 -21.94 3.25 9.58
C ASP A 265 -22.94 3.34 8.43
N MET A 266 -22.61 2.71 7.29
CA MET A 266 -23.54 2.53 6.17
C MET A 266 -24.66 1.50 6.45
N GLY A 267 -24.62 0.80 7.57
CA GLY A 267 -25.68 -0.10 8.01
C GLY A 267 -25.39 -1.59 7.85
N ALA A 268 -24.19 -2.00 7.47
CA ALA A 268 -23.80 -3.42 7.46
C ALA A 268 -23.58 -3.93 8.90
N GLU A 269 -23.82 -5.21 9.13
CA GLU A 269 -23.41 -5.88 10.35
C GLU A 269 -21.94 -6.32 10.24
N VAL A 270 -21.15 -5.96 11.23
CA VAL A 270 -19.71 -6.21 11.27
C VAL A 270 -19.32 -6.89 12.57
N SER A 271 -18.61 -7.99 12.48
CA SER A 271 -18.01 -8.71 13.60
C SER A 271 -16.51 -8.85 13.38
N ILE A 272 -15.71 -8.35 14.32
CA ILE A 272 -14.25 -8.51 14.33
C ILE A 272 -13.91 -9.43 15.49
N GLY A 273 -13.50 -10.65 15.16
CA GLY A 273 -13.03 -11.65 16.12
C GLY A 273 -11.50 -11.56 16.33
N ALA A 274 -10.94 -12.50 17.08
CA ALA A 274 -9.50 -12.57 17.31
C ALA A 274 -8.71 -12.74 16.00
N ASP A 275 -9.19 -13.65 15.12
CA ASP A 275 -8.45 -14.10 13.94
C ASP A 275 -9.18 -13.86 12.62
N ALA A 276 -10.37 -13.25 12.62
CA ALA A 276 -11.16 -13.05 11.41
C ALA A 276 -12.11 -11.87 11.55
N THR A 277 -12.43 -11.26 10.42
CA THR A 277 -13.48 -10.25 10.31
C THR A 277 -14.59 -10.73 9.38
N THR A 278 -15.83 -10.52 9.79
CA THR A 278 -17.04 -10.85 9.04
C THR A 278 -17.88 -9.62 8.80
N VAL A 279 -18.33 -9.44 7.55
CA VAL A 279 -19.29 -8.40 7.15
C VAL A 279 -20.51 -9.08 6.54
N ARG A 280 -21.69 -8.65 6.98
CA ARG A 280 -22.99 -9.11 6.49
C ARG A 280 -23.86 -7.93 6.10
N SER A 281 -24.54 -8.04 4.97
CA SER A 281 -25.52 -7.04 4.54
C SER A 281 -26.79 -7.08 5.41
N THR A 282 -27.35 -5.91 5.65
CA THR A 282 -28.71 -5.76 6.23
C THR A 282 -29.76 -5.45 5.15
N GLY A 283 -29.35 -5.48 3.85
CA GLY A 283 -30.22 -5.20 2.70
C GLY A 283 -30.32 -3.73 2.32
N ARG A 284 -29.71 -2.80 3.08
CA ARG A 284 -29.75 -1.36 2.82
C ARG A 284 -28.41 -0.72 3.17
N LEU A 285 -27.90 0.13 2.27
CA LEU A 285 -26.77 1.01 2.52
C LEU A 285 -27.29 2.43 2.76
N ARG A 286 -26.76 3.10 3.79
CA ARG A 286 -27.10 4.48 4.15
C ARG A 286 -26.08 5.44 3.55
N GLY A 287 -26.54 6.66 3.21
CA GLY A 287 -25.64 7.78 2.94
C GLY A 287 -24.88 8.17 4.21
N ILE A 288 -23.62 8.54 4.06
CA ILE A 288 -22.74 8.97 5.17
C ILE A 288 -21.80 10.08 4.72
N THR A 289 -21.27 10.82 5.71
CA THR A 289 -20.07 11.66 5.53
C THR A 289 -18.94 11.04 6.35
N VAL A 290 -17.79 10.80 5.73
CA VAL A 290 -16.67 10.09 6.37
C VAL A 290 -15.33 10.68 5.97
N ASN A 291 -14.45 10.88 6.97
CA ASN A 291 -13.06 11.21 6.76
C ASN A 291 -12.26 9.92 6.51
N MET A 292 -11.58 9.84 5.36
CA MET A 292 -10.80 8.66 4.98
C MET A 292 -9.29 8.92 4.89
N ARG A 293 -8.77 9.97 5.53
CA ARG A 293 -7.35 10.32 5.54
C ARG A 293 -6.44 9.13 5.87
N ASP A 294 -6.83 8.35 6.86
CA ASP A 294 -6.05 7.23 7.39
C ASP A 294 -6.22 5.91 6.61
N ILE A 295 -7.31 5.79 5.85
CA ILE A 295 -7.66 4.60 5.06
C ILE A 295 -7.94 4.95 3.59
N SER A 296 -7.24 5.96 3.08
CA SER A 296 -7.49 6.55 1.77
C SER A 296 -7.32 5.57 0.59
N ASP A 297 -6.60 4.46 0.77
CA ASP A 297 -6.47 3.41 -0.23
C ASP A 297 -7.78 2.62 -0.45
N THR A 298 -8.74 2.68 0.50
CA THR A 298 -10.07 2.07 0.37
C THR A 298 -11.14 3.07 -0.15
N MET A 299 -10.78 4.35 -0.38
CA MET A 299 -11.68 5.36 -0.93
C MET A 299 -12.33 4.93 -2.25
N PRO A 300 -11.61 4.36 -3.25
CA PRO A 300 -12.25 3.91 -4.48
C PRO A 300 -13.31 2.83 -4.26
N THR A 301 -13.10 1.96 -3.26
CA THR A 301 -14.06 0.91 -2.89
C THR A 301 -15.37 1.52 -2.38
N LEU A 302 -15.26 2.51 -1.49
CA LEU A 302 -16.44 3.24 -0.99
C LEU A 302 -17.14 3.99 -2.11
N ALA A 303 -16.38 4.72 -2.95
CA ALA A 303 -16.92 5.48 -4.07
C ALA A 303 -17.74 4.59 -5.03
N ALA A 304 -17.25 3.38 -5.33
CA ALA A 304 -17.93 2.46 -6.25
C ALA A 304 -19.26 1.94 -5.73
N ILE A 305 -19.46 1.82 -4.41
CA ILE A 305 -20.72 1.35 -3.82
C ILE A 305 -21.66 2.50 -3.40
N ALA A 306 -21.15 3.72 -3.35
CA ALA A 306 -21.89 4.90 -2.91
C ALA A 306 -23.21 5.15 -3.68
N PRO A 307 -23.30 4.96 -5.01
CA PRO A 307 -24.55 5.17 -5.75
C PRO A 307 -25.74 4.31 -5.30
N TYR A 308 -25.47 3.19 -4.62
CA TYR A 308 -26.47 2.24 -4.16
C TYR A 308 -26.96 2.52 -2.73
N ALA A 309 -26.45 3.58 -2.10
CA ALA A 309 -26.92 4.05 -0.79
C ALA A 309 -28.27 4.79 -0.91
N ASP A 310 -28.94 4.99 0.22
CA ASP A 310 -30.25 5.70 0.28
C ASP A 310 -30.11 7.23 0.40
N GLY A 311 -28.89 7.73 0.53
CA GLY A 311 -28.55 9.14 0.61
C GLY A 311 -27.16 9.43 0.07
N PRO A 312 -26.75 10.69 -0.03
CA PRO A 312 -25.40 11.05 -0.50
C PRO A 312 -24.31 10.44 0.38
N VAL A 313 -23.23 10.04 -0.26
CA VAL A 313 -21.97 9.62 0.40
C VAL A 313 -20.92 10.68 0.13
N THR A 314 -20.41 11.30 1.19
CA THR A 314 -19.34 12.30 1.12
C THR A 314 -18.07 11.72 1.74
N ILE A 315 -17.01 11.66 0.96
CA ILE A 315 -15.69 11.20 1.39
C ILE A 315 -14.78 12.41 1.47
N GLU A 316 -14.18 12.66 2.63
CA GLU A 316 -13.39 13.84 2.93
C GLU A 316 -11.93 13.49 3.27
N ASP A 317 -11.05 14.51 3.15
CA ASP A 317 -9.63 14.48 3.54
C ASP A 317 -8.84 13.39 2.78
N VAL A 318 -9.05 13.35 1.47
CA VAL A 318 -8.43 12.34 0.57
C VAL A 318 -7.57 12.99 -0.54
N ALA A 319 -7.04 14.19 -0.31
CA ALA A 319 -6.16 14.90 -1.27
C ALA A 319 -4.97 14.04 -1.73
N ASN A 320 -4.40 13.24 -0.82
CA ASN A 320 -3.28 12.35 -1.09
C ASN A 320 -3.59 11.27 -2.14
N THR A 321 -4.87 11.01 -2.43
CA THR A 321 -5.28 10.05 -3.48
C THR A 321 -5.06 10.57 -4.89
N ARG A 322 -4.87 11.90 -5.05
CA ARG A 322 -4.62 12.53 -6.36
C ARG A 322 -3.21 12.28 -6.91
N VAL A 323 -2.25 11.92 -6.05
CA VAL A 323 -0.84 11.68 -6.40
C VAL A 323 -0.43 10.20 -6.27
N LYS A 324 -1.40 9.30 -6.39
CA LYS A 324 -1.19 7.84 -6.37
C LYS A 324 -0.85 7.32 -7.80
N GLU A 325 -1.30 6.13 -8.15
CA GLU A 325 -1.15 5.54 -9.49
C GLU A 325 -1.77 6.43 -10.58
N CYS A 326 -2.90 7.03 -10.25
CA CYS A 326 -3.59 8.11 -10.98
C CYS A 326 -4.16 9.12 -9.96
N ASP A 327 -4.83 10.17 -10.42
CA ASP A 327 -5.75 10.94 -9.59
C ASP A 327 -6.99 10.08 -9.31
N ARG A 328 -6.94 9.28 -8.23
CA ARG A 328 -8.00 8.33 -7.88
C ARG A 328 -9.34 8.99 -7.60
N LEU A 329 -9.29 10.20 -7.02
CA LEU A 329 -10.50 10.96 -6.74
C LEU A 329 -11.22 11.30 -8.04
N GLU A 330 -10.50 11.87 -9.01
CA GLU A 330 -11.09 12.22 -10.30
C GLU A 330 -11.41 10.98 -11.15
N ALA A 331 -10.59 9.93 -11.12
CA ALA A 331 -10.87 8.67 -11.80
C ALA A 331 -12.17 8.01 -11.32
N CYS A 332 -12.45 8.04 -10.00
CA CYS A 332 -13.74 7.59 -9.47
C CYS A 332 -14.88 8.48 -9.95
N ALA A 333 -14.71 9.80 -9.91
CA ALA A 333 -15.74 10.75 -10.34
C ALA A 333 -16.07 10.63 -11.83
N GLU A 334 -15.03 10.49 -12.68
CA GLU A 334 -15.17 10.29 -14.13
C GLU A 334 -16.01 9.04 -14.43
N ASN A 335 -15.62 7.91 -13.87
CA ASN A 335 -16.31 6.65 -14.10
C ASN A 335 -17.75 6.66 -13.58
N LEU A 336 -18.00 7.21 -12.40
CA LEU A 336 -19.35 7.34 -11.84
C LEU A 336 -20.22 8.26 -12.68
N ARG A 337 -19.70 9.38 -13.17
CA ARG A 337 -20.42 10.28 -14.10
C ARG A 337 -20.75 9.56 -15.42
N ALA A 338 -19.83 8.76 -15.95
CA ALA A 338 -20.06 7.94 -17.14
C ALA A 338 -21.16 6.88 -16.90
N MET A 339 -21.29 6.38 -15.67
CA MET A 339 -22.41 5.51 -15.24
C MET A 339 -23.72 6.29 -15.02
N GLY A 340 -23.76 7.60 -15.22
CA GLY A 340 -24.93 8.45 -15.06
C GLY A 340 -25.20 8.92 -13.63
N ILE A 341 -24.22 8.86 -12.76
CA ILE A 341 -24.33 9.29 -11.35
C ILE A 341 -23.90 10.74 -11.20
N THR A 342 -24.62 11.49 -10.38
CA THR A 342 -24.26 12.85 -9.99
C THR A 342 -23.13 12.83 -8.98
N VAL A 343 -22.00 13.47 -9.33
CA VAL A 343 -20.80 13.50 -8.49
C VAL A 343 -20.21 14.91 -8.47
N HIS A 344 -19.95 15.39 -7.26
CA HIS A 344 -19.25 16.66 -7.01
C HIS A 344 -17.87 16.40 -6.41
N THR A 345 -16.84 17.04 -6.94
CA THR A 345 -15.46 16.91 -6.45
C THR A 345 -14.96 18.25 -5.91
N GLY A 346 -14.11 18.17 -4.88
CA GLY A 346 -13.30 19.27 -4.37
C GLY A 346 -11.82 18.92 -4.37
N PRO A 347 -10.95 19.75 -3.83
CA PRO A 347 -9.51 19.47 -3.76
C PRO A 347 -9.18 18.16 -3.02
N ASP A 348 -9.93 17.87 -1.97
CA ASP A 348 -9.69 16.80 -1.01
C ASP A 348 -10.92 15.95 -0.70
N ARG A 349 -12.03 16.14 -1.46
CA ARG A 349 -13.31 15.45 -1.20
C ARG A 349 -14.02 15.06 -2.48
N ILE A 350 -14.90 14.05 -2.34
CA ILE A 350 -15.86 13.62 -3.35
C ILE A 350 -17.21 13.37 -2.70
N GLU A 351 -18.28 13.92 -3.29
CA GLU A 351 -19.67 13.70 -2.90
C GLU A 351 -20.40 12.96 -4.02
N ILE A 352 -21.00 11.83 -3.70
CA ILE A 352 -21.63 10.93 -4.65
C ILE A 352 -23.10 10.79 -4.26
N HIS A 353 -23.99 11.15 -5.18
CA HIS A 353 -25.42 11.03 -4.96
C HIS A 353 -25.94 9.65 -5.31
N PRO A 354 -26.99 9.16 -4.60
CA PRO A 354 -27.64 7.93 -4.96
C PRO A 354 -28.24 7.99 -6.37
N GLY A 355 -28.29 6.84 -7.05
CA GLY A 355 -28.84 6.78 -8.39
C GLY A 355 -28.97 5.35 -8.90
N THR A 356 -29.28 5.23 -10.17
CA THR A 356 -29.31 3.94 -10.87
C THR A 356 -28.17 3.92 -11.88
N PRO A 357 -27.01 3.36 -11.51
CA PRO A 357 -25.87 3.30 -12.41
C PRO A 357 -26.18 2.51 -13.67
N LYS A 358 -25.66 2.98 -14.81
CA LYS A 358 -25.80 2.31 -16.11
C LYS A 358 -24.50 1.62 -16.49
N PRO A 359 -24.55 0.49 -17.21
CA PRO A 359 -23.36 -0.17 -17.75
C PRO A 359 -22.57 0.78 -18.66
N THR A 360 -21.25 0.79 -18.51
CA THR A 360 -20.34 1.60 -19.32
C THR A 360 -18.95 0.98 -19.35
N GLY A 361 -18.05 1.51 -20.20
CA GLY A 361 -16.61 1.26 -20.11
C GLY A 361 -16.00 2.02 -18.95
N ILE A 362 -15.25 1.34 -18.13
CA ILE A 362 -14.49 1.90 -17.02
C ILE A 362 -13.09 2.26 -17.51
N THR A 363 -12.70 3.52 -17.36
CA THR A 363 -11.34 3.99 -17.61
C THR A 363 -10.52 3.72 -16.35
N THR A 364 -9.60 2.78 -16.45
CA THR A 364 -8.85 2.28 -15.30
C THR A 364 -7.64 3.15 -14.93
N HIS A 365 -7.14 3.93 -15.89
CA HIS A 365 -5.89 4.71 -15.76
C HIS A 365 -4.68 3.83 -15.35
N GLY A 366 -4.73 2.51 -15.64
CA GLY A 366 -3.74 1.55 -15.20
C GLY A 366 -3.71 1.34 -13.68
N ASP A 367 -4.76 1.73 -12.97
CA ASP A 367 -4.86 1.58 -11.51
C ASP A 367 -5.72 0.36 -11.13
N HIS A 368 -5.07 -0.60 -10.50
CA HIS A 368 -5.68 -1.84 -10.03
C HIS A 368 -6.86 -1.62 -9.08
N ARG A 369 -6.82 -0.54 -8.26
CA ARG A 369 -7.91 -0.24 -7.31
C ARG A 369 -9.17 0.23 -8.02
N ILE A 370 -9.04 0.93 -9.14
CA ILE A 370 -10.21 1.31 -9.96
C ILE A 370 -10.88 0.06 -10.51
N VAL A 371 -10.12 -0.87 -11.09
CA VAL A 371 -10.68 -2.14 -11.60
C VAL A 371 -11.41 -2.90 -10.50
N MET A 372 -10.72 -3.16 -9.38
CA MET A 372 -11.27 -3.98 -8.30
C MET A 372 -12.48 -3.33 -7.62
N SER A 373 -12.48 -2.00 -7.47
CA SER A 373 -13.60 -1.26 -6.89
C SER A 373 -14.84 -1.29 -7.80
N PHE A 374 -14.66 -1.02 -9.09
CA PHE A 374 -15.78 -1.05 -10.03
C PHE A 374 -16.26 -2.46 -10.35
N ALA A 375 -15.44 -3.51 -10.14
CA ALA A 375 -15.91 -4.88 -10.16
C ALA A 375 -16.97 -5.14 -9.08
N VAL A 376 -16.83 -4.52 -7.89
CA VAL A 376 -17.86 -4.57 -6.84
C VAL A 376 -19.15 -3.92 -7.31
N ALA A 377 -19.10 -2.74 -7.94
CA ALA A 377 -20.26 -2.08 -8.53
C ALA A 377 -20.92 -2.96 -9.62
N GLY A 378 -20.11 -3.71 -10.39
CA GLY A 378 -20.56 -4.64 -11.42
C GLY A 378 -21.49 -5.75 -10.92
N LEU A 379 -21.45 -6.11 -9.64
CA LEU A 379 -22.38 -7.07 -9.02
C LEU A 379 -23.85 -6.58 -9.02
N ARG A 380 -24.05 -5.25 -9.03
CA ARG A 380 -25.38 -4.62 -9.08
C ARG A 380 -25.65 -3.94 -10.42
N THR A 381 -24.60 -3.66 -11.20
CA THR A 381 -24.69 -3.06 -12.54
C THR A 381 -23.92 -3.96 -13.53
N PRO A 382 -24.49 -5.08 -13.96
CA PRO A 382 -23.82 -5.99 -14.88
C PRO A 382 -23.59 -5.33 -16.24
N GLY A 383 -22.48 -5.72 -16.91
CA GLY A 383 -22.12 -5.19 -18.23
C GLY A 383 -21.08 -4.06 -18.20
N LEU A 384 -20.43 -3.81 -17.06
CA LEU A 384 -19.23 -2.97 -17.03
C LEU A 384 -18.08 -3.64 -17.78
N THR A 385 -17.34 -2.88 -18.56
CA THR A 385 -16.11 -3.31 -19.25
C THR A 385 -14.93 -2.45 -18.78
N TYR A 386 -13.71 -2.90 -19.02
CA TYR A 386 -12.49 -2.22 -18.54
C TYR A 386 -11.49 -2.09 -19.69
N ASP A 387 -10.85 -0.93 -19.81
CA ASP A 387 -9.80 -0.70 -20.81
C ASP A 387 -8.50 -1.48 -20.50
N ASP A 388 -8.13 -1.63 -19.22
CA ASP A 388 -7.01 -2.47 -18.76
C ASP A 388 -7.39 -3.30 -17.52
N PRO A 389 -8.11 -4.43 -17.70
CA PRO A 389 -8.45 -5.31 -16.58
C PRO A 389 -7.21 -6.00 -15.98
N GLY A 390 -6.11 -6.08 -16.73
CA GLY A 390 -4.89 -6.76 -16.32
C GLY A 390 -4.07 -6.03 -15.28
N CYS A 391 -4.29 -4.74 -15.04
CA CYS A 391 -3.53 -3.97 -14.06
C CYS A 391 -3.72 -4.46 -12.61
N VAL A 392 -4.71 -5.31 -12.32
CA VAL A 392 -4.89 -5.98 -11.03
C VAL A 392 -3.67 -6.82 -10.61
N ARG A 393 -2.82 -7.24 -11.57
CA ARG A 393 -1.57 -8.00 -11.29
C ARG A 393 -0.64 -7.27 -10.35
N LYS A 394 -0.77 -5.95 -10.25
CA LYS A 394 0.02 -5.12 -9.34
C LYS A 394 -0.10 -5.55 -7.88
N THR A 395 -1.29 -6.01 -7.44
CA THR A 395 -1.56 -6.39 -6.05
C THR A 395 -2.31 -7.70 -5.88
N PHE A 396 -3.09 -8.14 -6.87
CA PHE A 396 -3.85 -9.37 -6.78
C PHE A 396 -4.00 -10.04 -8.17
N PRO A 397 -2.98 -10.78 -8.64
CA PRO A 397 -2.98 -11.38 -9.98
C PRO A 397 -4.20 -12.27 -10.27
N ARG A 398 -4.74 -12.97 -9.28
CA ARG A 398 -5.91 -13.86 -9.38
C ARG A 398 -7.24 -13.18 -9.05
N PHE A 399 -7.28 -11.85 -8.99
CA PHE A 399 -8.49 -11.13 -8.56
C PHE A 399 -9.73 -11.54 -9.37
N HIS A 400 -9.67 -11.52 -10.68
CA HIS A 400 -10.83 -11.81 -11.53
C HIS A 400 -11.37 -13.23 -11.31
N GLU A 401 -10.49 -14.21 -11.15
CA GLU A 401 -10.86 -15.60 -10.85
C GLU A 401 -11.58 -15.69 -9.50
N VAL A 402 -10.92 -15.21 -8.42
CA VAL A 402 -11.48 -15.29 -7.07
C VAL A 402 -12.76 -14.46 -6.92
N PHE A 403 -12.82 -13.29 -7.58
CA PHE A 403 -13.99 -12.43 -7.53
C PHE A 403 -15.17 -12.99 -8.32
N GLN A 404 -14.90 -13.67 -9.45
CA GLN A 404 -15.93 -14.37 -10.22
C GLN A 404 -16.49 -15.58 -9.44
N ASP A 405 -15.62 -16.38 -8.82
CA ASP A 405 -16.04 -17.48 -7.96
C ASP A 405 -16.93 -16.98 -6.81
N PHE A 406 -16.57 -15.85 -6.21
CA PHE A 406 -17.42 -15.19 -5.23
C PHE A 406 -18.77 -14.75 -5.83
N ALA A 407 -18.77 -14.11 -6.99
CA ALA A 407 -19.98 -13.64 -7.67
C ALA A 407 -20.95 -14.81 -7.97
N ASP A 408 -20.42 -15.92 -8.44
CA ASP A 408 -21.17 -17.13 -8.79
C ASP A 408 -21.60 -17.96 -7.57
N GLY A 409 -21.15 -17.61 -6.37
CA GLY A 409 -21.41 -18.35 -5.15
C GLY A 409 -20.63 -19.66 -5.05
N LEU A 410 -19.54 -19.80 -5.83
CA LEU A 410 -18.70 -21.01 -5.91
C LEU A 410 -17.59 -21.03 -4.86
N VAL A 411 -17.33 -19.94 -4.17
CA VAL A 411 -16.30 -19.86 -3.13
C VAL A 411 -16.72 -20.67 -1.91
N ALA A 412 -15.88 -21.60 -1.55
CA ALA A 412 -16.07 -22.77 -0.74
C ALA A 412 -17.01 -22.62 0.47
N ARG A 413 -17.85 -23.60 0.53
CA ARG A 413 -18.62 -23.98 1.72
C ARG A 413 -17.70 -24.54 2.82
#